data_fd571c6b12d69f2cf27a7c1c597e5d67
#
_entry.id   fd571c6b12d69f2cf27a7c1c597e5d67
#
_cell.length_a   1.000
_cell.length_b   1.000
_cell.length_c   1.000
_cell.angle_alpha   90.00
_cell.angle_beta   90.00
_cell.angle_gamma   90.00
#
_symmetry.space_group_name_H-M   'P 1'
#
loop_
_entity.id
_entity.type
_entity.pdbx_description
1 polymer ?
#
loop_
_entity_poly.entity_id
_entity_poly.type
_entity_poly.pdbx_seq_one_letter_code
_entity_poly.pdbx_strand_id
1 'polypeptide(L)'
;MQEKLNKQDSNTETTTEKTEDTSAESEVVSEAVTDAAPSENEPASDGANILVAYFSRADENYNVGTIDKGNTQIVAEYIASEVGADSFHIETVTPYPAGYDECCDVAKQEQADKARPEIQGGVENMEQYDIVFLGYPIWWGDMPMAVYTFMDSYDFSDKVVIPFNTHEGSGESGTYSAITSYLPDAQVLDGMAIQGKTAQEFSSDTQQAVRDWLDGLGF
;
A
#
# COMPACT_ATOMS: atom_id res chain seq x y z
N MET A 1 42.11 -12.47 4.59
CA MET A 1 42.52 -13.59 3.75
C MET A 1 41.40 -13.73 2.73
N GLN A 2 41.53 -12.99 1.65
CA GLN A 2 42.00 -13.39 0.32
C GLN A 2 41.12 -14.48 -0.29
N GLU A 3 40.35 -14.07 -1.29
CA GLU A 3 40.59 -13.99 -2.75
C GLU A 3 40.46 -15.32 -3.48
N LYS A 4 39.64 -15.39 -4.50
CA LYS A 4 39.90 -15.39 -5.95
C LYS A 4 38.60 -15.80 -6.68
N LEU A 5 38.06 -15.01 -7.53
CA LEU A 5 38.22 -14.89 -9.00
C LEU A 5 38.25 -16.23 -9.76
N ASN A 6 37.31 -16.45 -10.65
CA ASN A 6 37.65 -16.83 -12.01
C ASN A 6 36.56 -16.45 -13.04
N LYS A 7 37.04 -15.73 -14.05
CA LYS A 7 36.43 -15.45 -15.35
C LYS A 7 36.55 -16.68 -16.25
N GLN A 8 35.62 -16.86 -17.17
CA GLN A 8 35.98 -17.29 -18.51
C GLN A 8 34.92 -16.93 -19.55
N ASP A 9 35.41 -16.22 -20.56
CA ASP A 9 34.77 -15.81 -21.80
C ASP A 9 34.72 -16.96 -22.82
N SER A 10 33.85 -16.82 -23.79
CA SER A 10 34.08 -16.90 -25.28
C SER A 10 32.74 -17.33 -25.94
N ASN A 11 32.14 -16.54 -26.78
CA ASN A 11 32.40 -16.11 -28.17
C ASN A 11 32.12 -17.19 -29.21
N THR A 12 31.28 -16.92 -30.18
CA THR A 12 31.45 -17.05 -31.64
C THR A 12 30.10 -17.29 -32.35
N GLU A 13 29.64 -16.29 -33.07
CA GLU A 13 29.45 -16.05 -34.51
C GLU A 13 28.30 -16.80 -35.25
N THR A 14 27.45 -15.99 -35.80
CA THR A 14 27.03 -15.69 -37.19
C THR A 14 26.71 -16.86 -38.13
N THR A 15 25.54 -16.86 -38.71
CA THR A 15 25.35 -16.93 -40.17
C THR A 15 23.92 -16.50 -40.57
N THR A 16 23.89 -15.55 -41.48
CA THR A 16 22.82 -15.04 -42.30
C THR A 16 22.40 -16.05 -43.38
N GLU A 17 21.12 -16.19 -43.71
CA GLU A 17 20.73 -16.34 -45.11
C GLU A 17 19.25 -15.91 -45.33
N LYS A 18 19.11 -15.19 -46.44
CA LYS A 18 17.99 -14.48 -47.03
C LYS A 18 17.40 -15.35 -48.13
N THR A 19 16.05 -15.46 -48.23
CA THR A 19 15.38 -15.58 -49.54
C THR A 19 13.97 -15.05 -49.49
N GLU A 20 13.60 -14.44 -50.62
CA GLU A 20 12.47 -13.61 -50.94
C GLU A 20 11.22 -14.41 -51.36
N ASP A 21 10.09 -13.71 -51.19
CA ASP A 21 8.97 -13.49 -52.15
C ASP A 21 7.96 -14.60 -52.44
N THR A 22 6.68 -14.35 -52.19
CA THR A 22 5.62 -14.24 -53.16
C THR A 22 4.26 -13.87 -52.54
N SER A 23 3.61 -12.87 -53.14
CA SER A 23 2.27 -12.36 -52.88
C SER A 23 1.14 -13.39 -53.03
N ALA A 24 0.08 -13.24 -52.25
CA ALA A 24 -1.30 -13.36 -52.74
C ALA A 24 -2.27 -12.64 -51.78
N GLU A 25 -2.99 -11.69 -52.34
CA GLU A 25 -4.17 -11.02 -51.75
C GLU A 25 -5.30 -12.01 -51.46
N SER A 26 -6.01 -11.81 -50.32
CA SER A 26 -7.45 -12.04 -50.23
C SER A 26 -8.06 -11.37 -48.98
N GLU A 27 -8.88 -10.39 -49.26
CA GLU A 27 -10.05 -9.80 -48.60
C GLU A 27 -10.37 -10.07 -47.13
N VAL A 28 -10.37 -8.96 -46.39
CA VAL A 28 -11.28 -8.35 -45.42
C VAL A 28 -12.42 -9.25 -44.88
N VAL A 29 -12.37 -9.54 -43.57
CA VAL A 29 -13.53 -9.47 -42.69
C VAL A 29 -13.13 -8.73 -41.43
N SER A 30 -13.72 -7.55 -41.24
CA SER A 30 -13.63 -6.71 -40.06
C SER A 30 -14.45 -7.36 -38.96
N GLU A 31 -13.80 -7.94 -37.96
CA GLU A 31 -14.40 -8.09 -36.64
C GLU A 31 -13.73 -7.11 -35.70
N ALA A 32 -14.54 -6.18 -35.21
CA ALA A 32 -14.17 -5.20 -34.22
C ALA A 32 -13.81 -5.93 -32.90
N VAL A 33 -12.53 -6.10 -32.65
CA VAL A 33 -12.03 -6.34 -31.31
C VAL A 33 -12.15 -4.99 -30.62
N THR A 34 -13.12 -4.85 -29.74
CA THR A 34 -13.16 -3.77 -28.76
C THR A 34 -11.95 -3.97 -27.86
N ASP A 35 -10.93 -3.19 -28.14
CA ASP A 35 -9.81 -2.93 -27.27
C ASP A 35 -10.39 -2.32 -25.98
N ALA A 36 -10.56 -3.12 -24.94
CA ALA A 36 -10.84 -2.62 -23.61
C ALA A 36 -9.55 -1.98 -23.13
N ALA A 37 -9.46 -0.67 -23.28
CA ALA A 37 -8.47 0.13 -22.59
C ALA A 37 -8.52 -0.18 -21.09
N PRO A 38 -7.35 -0.19 -20.37
CA PRO A 38 -7.36 -0.33 -18.92
C PRO A 38 -8.23 0.79 -18.36
N SER A 39 -9.13 0.41 -17.45
CA SER A 39 -10.02 1.31 -16.73
C SER A 39 -9.17 2.43 -16.12
N GLU A 40 -9.32 3.63 -16.63
CA GLU A 40 -8.86 4.83 -15.95
C GLU A 40 -9.55 4.86 -14.58
N ASN A 41 -8.82 5.23 -13.52
CA ASN A 41 -9.35 5.41 -12.17
C ASN A 41 -10.69 6.13 -12.25
N GLU A 42 -11.80 5.43 -11.96
CA GLU A 42 -13.05 6.13 -11.84
C GLU A 42 -12.95 7.05 -10.63
N PRO A 43 -13.25 8.36 -10.77
CA PRO A 43 -13.19 9.28 -9.66
C PRO A 43 -14.13 8.81 -8.56
N ALA A 44 -13.71 9.00 -7.30
CA ALA A 44 -14.58 8.80 -6.15
C ALA A 44 -15.84 9.66 -6.35
N SER A 45 -17.01 9.03 -6.44
CA SER A 45 -18.24 9.74 -6.73
C SER A 45 -18.66 10.60 -5.54
N ASP A 46 -19.16 11.81 -5.81
CA ASP A 46 -19.89 12.63 -4.84
C ASP A 46 -20.96 11.75 -4.14
N GLY A 47 -20.78 11.51 -2.82
CA GLY A 47 -21.70 10.72 -2.01
C GLY A 47 -21.23 9.32 -1.61
N ALA A 48 -20.00 8.90 -1.95
CA ALA A 48 -19.42 7.66 -1.42
C ALA A 48 -19.15 7.79 0.08
N ASN A 49 -19.43 6.70 0.84
CA ASN A 49 -19.06 6.62 2.23
C ASN A 49 -17.62 6.17 2.37
N ILE A 50 -16.82 6.95 3.05
CA ILE A 50 -15.37 6.77 3.14
C ILE A 50 -14.96 6.43 4.56
N LEU A 51 -14.10 5.42 4.71
CA LEU A 51 -13.44 5.06 5.95
C LEU A 51 -11.93 5.26 5.81
N VAL A 52 -11.30 5.89 6.79
CA VAL A 52 -9.84 5.87 6.97
C VAL A 52 -9.51 4.91 8.11
N ALA A 53 -9.17 3.67 7.79
CA ALA A 53 -8.68 2.68 8.74
C ALA A 53 -7.16 2.71 8.77
N TYR A 54 -6.56 2.82 9.96
CA TYR A 54 -5.12 2.92 10.05
C TYR A 54 -4.55 2.29 11.31
N PHE A 55 -3.38 1.68 11.19
CA PHE A 55 -2.54 1.31 12.31
C PHE A 55 -1.44 2.37 12.49
N SER A 56 -1.23 2.80 13.73
CA SER A 56 -0.16 3.72 14.07
C SER A 56 0.28 3.50 15.51
N ARG A 57 1.53 3.81 15.81
CA ARG A 57 2.08 3.67 17.14
C ARG A 57 2.80 4.95 17.55
N ALA A 58 2.50 5.44 18.74
CA ALA A 58 3.28 6.45 19.47
C ALA A 58 4.55 5.83 20.08
N ASP A 59 5.11 6.44 21.09
CA ASP A 59 6.31 6.03 21.83
C ASP A 59 7.60 6.12 21.00
N GLU A 60 8.59 5.27 21.32
CA GLU A 60 9.89 5.31 20.66
C GLU A 60 9.80 4.72 19.25
N ASN A 61 10.12 5.52 18.24
CA ASN A 61 10.13 5.16 16.82
C ASN A 61 11.48 5.47 16.18
N TYR A 62 11.84 4.71 15.15
CA TYR A 62 13.09 4.88 14.44
C TYR A 62 13.17 6.27 13.78
N ASN A 63 14.33 6.92 13.85
CA ASN A 63 14.65 8.24 13.30
C ASN A 63 13.85 9.45 13.84
N VAL A 64 12.70 9.25 14.47
CA VAL A 64 11.89 10.35 15.03
C VAL A 64 11.92 10.40 16.56
N GLY A 65 12.45 9.35 17.21
CA GLY A 65 12.56 9.25 18.67
C GLY A 65 11.21 8.97 19.34
N THR A 66 11.05 9.43 20.57
CA THR A 66 9.80 9.27 21.31
C THR A 66 8.79 10.33 20.88
N ILE A 67 7.65 9.89 20.41
CA ILE A 67 6.56 10.70 19.84
C ILE A 67 5.24 10.41 20.55
N ASP A 68 4.41 11.43 20.71
CA ASP A 68 3.07 11.31 21.34
C ASP A 68 2.01 10.84 20.34
N LYS A 69 2.22 11.12 19.04
CA LYS A 69 1.33 10.72 17.96
C LYS A 69 2.14 10.04 16.86
N GLY A 70 1.74 8.84 16.50
CA GLY A 70 2.46 8.04 15.49
C GLY A 70 2.40 8.65 14.08
N ASN A 71 3.41 8.37 13.27
CA ASN A 71 3.59 8.93 11.93
C ASN A 71 2.36 8.70 11.03
N THR A 72 1.85 7.48 10.99
CA THR A 72 0.70 7.11 10.15
C THR A 72 -0.57 7.81 10.61
N GLN A 73 -0.75 7.97 11.92
CA GLN A 73 -1.93 8.67 12.48
C GLN A 73 -2.02 10.13 12.02
N ILE A 74 -0.89 10.84 11.96
CA ILE A 74 -0.87 12.24 11.50
C ILE A 74 -1.39 12.34 10.07
N VAL A 75 -0.94 11.45 9.21
CA VAL A 75 -1.37 11.40 7.80
C VAL A 75 -2.84 10.98 7.69
N ALA A 76 -3.26 9.95 8.46
CA ALA A 76 -4.61 9.43 8.48
C ALA A 76 -5.64 10.49 8.88
N GLU A 77 -5.37 11.22 9.97
CA GLU A 77 -6.25 12.30 10.44
C GLU A 77 -6.39 13.42 9.40
N TYR A 78 -5.30 13.72 8.70
CA TYR A 78 -5.32 14.73 7.64
C TYR A 78 -6.15 14.26 6.44
N ILE A 79 -5.92 13.04 5.95
CA ILE A 79 -6.73 12.44 4.86
C ILE A 79 -8.22 12.46 5.26
N ALA A 80 -8.56 11.97 6.46
CA ALA A 80 -9.95 11.94 6.92
C ALA A 80 -10.60 13.33 6.93
N SER A 81 -9.84 14.36 7.32
CA SER A 81 -10.30 15.74 7.32
C SER A 81 -10.54 16.30 5.91
N GLU A 82 -9.64 16.00 4.96
CA GLU A 82 -9.73 16.51 3.59
C GLU A 82 -10.90 15.87 2.82
N VAL A 83 -11.13 14.55 3.02
CA VAL A 83 -12.18 13.83 2.29
C VAL A 83 -13.49 13.67 3.08
N GLY A 84 -13.56 14.17 4.32
CA GLY A 84 -14.77 14.07 5.16
C GLY A 84 -15.11 12.64 5.57
N ALA A 85 -14.10 11.79 5.82
CA ALA A 85 -14.24 10.38 6.12
C ALA A 85 -14.41 10.07 7.61
N ASP A 86 -15.07 8.96 7.92
CA ASP A 86 -14.99 8.34 9.23
C ASP A 86 -13.59 7.74 9.46
N SER A 87 -13.18 7.60 10.72
CA SER A 87 -11.85 7.08 11.07
C SER A 87 -11.93 5.89 12.01
N PHE A 88 -11.08 4.89 11.78
CA PHE A 88 -10.88 3.76 12.67
C PHE A 88 -9.39 3.52 12.94
N HIS A 89 -8.97 3.70 14.20
CA HIS A 89 -7.61 3.39 14.63
C HIS A 89 -7.51 1.89 14.95
N ILE A 90 -6.73 1.16 14.18
CA ILE A 90 -6.44 -0.26 14.39
C ILE A 90 -5.46 -0.36 15.57
N GLU A 91 -5.94 -0.63 16.75
CA GLU A 91 -5.15 -0.84 17.96
C GLU A 91 -5.23 -2.29 18.41
N THR A 92 -4.14 -2.83 18.91
CA THR A 92 -4.13 -4.20 19.47
C THR A 92 -4.61 -4.21 20.91
N VAL A 93 -5.33 -5.26 21.30
CA VAL A 93 -5.77 -5.48 22.71
C VAL A 93 -4.58 -5.56 23.65
N THR A 94 -3.49 -6.22 23.21
CA THR A 94 -2.21 -6.18 23.90
C THR A 94 -1.33 -5.13 23.23
N PRO A 95 -1.08 -3.97 23.86
CA PRO A 95 -0.26 -2.92 23.25
C PRO A 95 1.15 -3.43 22.93
N TYR A 96 1.71 -2.94 21.83
CA TYR A 96 3.13 -3.16 21.53
C TYR A 96 4.02 -2.47 22.57
N PRO A 97 5.23 -3.00 22.84
CA PRO A 97 6.19 -2.37 23.75
C PRO A 97 6.48 -0.91 23.37
N ALA A 98 6.66 -0.04 24.38
CA ALA A 98 7.00 1.36 24.15
C ALA A 98 8.41 1.53 23.59
N GLY A 99 9.38 0.69 24.01
CA GLY A 99 10.74 0.67 23.51
C GLY A 99 10.81 0.18 22.06
N TYR A 100 11.66 0.84 21.27
CA TYR A 100 11.79 0.52 19.84
C TYR A 100 12.27 -0.91 19.58
N ASP A 101 13.37 -1.32 20.22
CA ASP A 101 13.98 -2.64 20.00
C ASP A 101 13.03 -3.78 20.39
N GLU A 102 12.38 -3.65 21.54
CA GLU A 102 11.40 -4.64 22.04
C GLU A 102 10.18 -4.74 21.10
N CYS A 103 9.72 -3.61 20.58
CA CYS A 103 8.65 -3.58 19.58
C CYS A 103 9.08 -4.27 18.28
N CYS A 104 10.31 -4.02 17.82
CA CYS A 104 10.87 -4.67 16.64
C CYS A 104 10.94 -6.19 16.79
N ASP A 105 11.31 -6.70 17.98
CA ASP A 105 11.38 -8.13 18.24
C ASP A 105 9.98 -8.77 18.22
N VAL A 106 8.99 -8.14 18.83
CA VAL A 106 7.59 -8.60 18.80
C VAL A 106 7.07 -8.63 17.36
N ALA A 107 7.23 -7.51 16.63
CA ALA A 107 6.76 -7.40 15.24
C ALA A 107 7.40 -8.45 14.32
N LYS A 108 8.69 -8.72 14.49
CA LYS A 108 9.42 -9.75 13.74
C LYS A 108 8.89 -11.15 14.03
N GLN A 109 8.61 -11.43 15.30
CA GLN A 109 8.05 -12.73 15.69
C GLN A 109 6.63 -12.91 15.14
N GLU A 110 5.79 -11.89 15.25
CA GLU A 110 4.43 -11.92 14.68
C GLU A 110 4.44 -12.17 13.17
N GLN A 111 5.35 -11.49 12.44
CA GLN A 111 5.50 -11.70 11.00
C GLN A 111 5.94 -13.14 10.69
N ALA A 112 6.92 -13.69 11.42
CA ALA A 112 7.40 -15.06 11.23
C ALA A 112 6.30 -16.10 11.47
N ASP A 113 5.45 -15.85 12.48
CA ASP A 113 4.34 -16.75 12.86
C ASP A 113 3.07 -16.49 12.03
N LYS A 114 3.05 -15.46 11.17
CA LYS A 114 1.84 -14.95 10.49
C LYS A 114 0.71 -14.72 11.50
N ALA A 115 1.06 -14.13 12.63
CA ALA A 115 0.14 -13.90 13.73
C ALA A 115 -1.04 -13.02 13.31
N ARG A 116 -2.12 -13.13 14.07
CA ARG A 116 -3.29 -12.25 13.96
C ARG A 116 -3.58 -11.70 15.35
N PRO A 117 -2.80 -10.69 15.79
CA PRO A 117 -3.02 -10.08 17.09
C PRO A 117 -4.45 -9.53 17.17
N GLU A 118 -5.11 -9.77 18.30
CA GLU A 118 -6.46 -9.28 18.53
C GLU A 118 -6.48 -7.76 18.53
N ILE A 119 -7.44 -7.16 17.80
CA ILE A 119 -7.62 -5.71 17.71
C ILE A 119 -8.76 -5.24 18.60
N GLN A 120 -8.66 -4.00 19.08
CA GLN A 120 -9.68 -3.39 19.96
C GLN A 120 -10.85 -2.88 19.14
N GLY A 121 -12.07 -3.20 19.60
CA GLY A 121 -13.29 -2.71 18.96
C GLY A 121 -13.49 -3.27 17.56
N GLY A 122 -14.08 -2.45 16.69
CA GLY A 122 -14.36 -2.81 15.30
C GLY A 122 -15.11 -1.69 14.59
N VAL A 123 -15.14 -1.77 13.26
CA VAL A 123 -15.96 -0.88 12.43
C VAL A 123 -17.40 -1.40 12.42
N GLU A 124 -18.32 -0.61 12.94
CA GLU A 124 -19.75 -0.93 12.84
C GLU A 124 -20.23 -0.70 11.40
N ASN A 125 -21.01 -1.64 10.88
CA ASN A 125 -21.59 -1.57 9.52
C ASN A 125 -20.55 -1.31 8.43
N MET A 126 -19.49 -2.15 8.37
CA MET A 126 -18.43 -2.04 7.35
C MET A 126 -18.99 -2.03 5.92
N GLU A 127 -20.14 -2.66 5.71
CA GLU A 127 -20.86 -2.71 4.44
C GLU A 127 -21.33 -1.35 3.92
N GLN A 128 -21.44 -0.33 4.78
CA GLN A 128 -21.85 1.01 4.35
C GLN A 128 -20.74 1.78 3.60
N TYR A 129 -19.47 1.39 3.79
CA TYR A 129 -18.35 2.09 3.18
C TYR A 129 -18.05 1.56 1.78
N ASP A 130 -17.93 2.46 0.83
CA ASP A 130 -17.58 2.19 -0.57
C ASP A 130 -16.06 2.24 -0.76
N ILE A 131 -15.40 3.14 0.00
CA ILE A 131 -13.97 3.43 -0.10
C ILE A 131 -13.30 3.28 1.26
N VAL A 132 -12.18 2.57 1.29
CA VAL A 132 -11.37 2.39 2.49
C VAL A 132 -9.95 2.83 2.24
N PHE A 133 -9.54 3.94 2.83
CA PHE A 133 -8.12 4.27 2.97
C PHE A 133 -7.52 3.37 4.04
N LEU A 134 -6.45 2.65 3.71
CA LEU A 134 -5.79 1.72 4.61
C LEU A 134 -4.37 2.19 4.91
N GLY A 135 -4.15 2.69 6.14
CA GLY A 135 -2.90 3.29 6.58
C GLY A 135 -2.07 2.42 7.51
N TYR A 136 -0.74 2.36 7.28
CA TYR A 136 0.16 1.56 8.12
C TYR A 136 1.63 2.01 8.02
N PRO A 137 2.46 1.75 9.04
CA PRO A 137 3.91 1.86 8.90
C PRO A 137 4.49 0.61 8.24
N ILE A 138 5.64 0.75 7.57
CA ILE A 138 6.38 -0.43 7.09
C ILE A 138 7.20 -1.00 8.25
N TRP A 139 6.89 -2.23 8.64
CA TRP A 139 7.60 -3.02 9.64
C TRP A 139 8.20 -4.27 9.00
N TRP A 140 9.53 -4.39 9.05
CA TRP A 140 10.25 -5.53 8.44
C TRP A 140 9.90 -5.78 6.96
N GLY A 141 9.68 -4.70 6.21
CA GLY A 141 9.35 -4.75 4.77
C GLY A 141 7.91 -5.15 4.47
N ASP A 142 7.02 -5.13 5.47
CA ASP A 142 5.62 -5.52 5.35
C ASP A 142 4.74 -4.62 6.22
N MET A 143 3.44 -4.87 6.23
CA MET A 143 2.47 -4.27 7.15
C MET A 143 2.56 -4.93 8.53
N PRO A 144 2.26 -4.21 9.64
CA PRO A 144 2.04 -4.83 10.95
C PRO A 144 0.95 -5.91 10.89
N MET A 145 1.11 -7.00 11.64
CA MET A 145 0.17 -8.13 11.60
C MET A 145 -1.24 -7.77 12.04
N ALA A 146 -1.41 -6.71 12.84
CA ALA A 146 -2.72 -6.15 13.18
C ALA A 146 -3.51 -5.63 11.96
N VAL A 147 -2.83 -5.15 10.91
CA VAL A 147 -3.48 -4.74 9.65
C VAL A 147 -4.07 -5.95 8.92
N TYR A 148 -3.37 -7.07 8.94
CA TYR A 148 -3.91 -8.33 8.41
C TYR A 148 -5.11 -8.82 9.21
N THR A 149 -5.08 -8.67 10.56
CA THR A 149 -6.27 -8.97 11.39
C THR A 149 -7.46 -8.12 10.98
N PHE A 150 -7.25 -6.83 10.72
CA PHE A 150 -8.30 -5.94 10.25
C PHE A 150 -8.86 -6.39 8.90
N MET A 151 -7.99 -6.70 7.93
CA MET A 151 -8.43 -7.19 6.61
C MET A 151 -9.17 -8.53 6.71
N ASP A 152 -8.77 -9.42 7.62
CA ASP A 152 -9.47 -10.70 7.85
C ASP A 152 -10.84 -10.54 8.52
N SER A 153 -11.09 -9.40 9.18
CA SER A 153 -12.30 -9.18 9.98
C SER A 153 -13.50 -8.70 9.18
N TYR A 154 -13.30 -8.26 7.92
CA TYR A 154 -14.34 -7.64 7.11
C TYR A 154 -14.34 -8.14 5.66
N ASP A 155 -15.49 -8.00 5.01
CA ASP A 155 -15.64 -8.22 3.58
C ASP A 155 -15.29 -6.93 2.82
N PHE A 156 -14.30 -7.02 1.94
CA PHE A 156 -13.85 -5.94 1.08
C PHE A 156 -14.32 -6.09 -0.38
N SER A 157 -15.17 -7.06 -0.67
CA SER A 157 -15.73 -7.24 -2.01
C SER A 157 -16.43 -5.96 -2.48
N ASP A 158 -16.19 -5.62 -3.73
CA ASP A 158 -16.74 -4.42 -4.38
C ASP A 158 -16.32 -3.07 -3.76
N LYS A 159 -15.38 -3.06 -2.82
CA LYS A 159 -14.84 -1.83 -2.23
C LYS A 159 -13.60 -1.34 -2.96
N VAL A 160 -13.42 -0.02 -2.97
CA VAL A 160 -12.15 0.60 -3.37
C VAL A 160 -11.25 0.69 -2.14
N VAL A 161 -10.05 0.11 -2.21
CA VAL A 161 -9.04 0.18 -1.15
C VAL A 161 -7.88 1.04 -1.62
N ILE A 162 -7.55 2.07 -0.85
CA ILE A 162 -6.50 3.04 -1.17
C ILE A 162 -5.44 2.98 -0.08
N PRO A 163 -4.32 2.29 -0.30
CA PRO A 163 -3.28 2.17 0.71
C PRO A 163 -2.50 3.47 0.87
N PHE A 164 -2.08 3.76 2.10
CA PHE A 164 -1.04 4.75 2.36
C PHE A 164 -0.14 4.27 3.48
N ASN A 165 1.15 4.56 3.38
CA ASN A 165 2.08 4.07 4.40
C ASN A 165 3.11 5.10 4.82
N THR A 166 3.62 4.92 6.04
CA THR A 166 4.81 5.62 6.52
C THR A 166 6.00 4.66 6.57
N HIS A 167 7.19 5.16 6.27
CA HIS A 167 8.41 4.35 6.17
C HIS A 167 9.66 5.14 6.58
N GLU A 168 10.79 4.45 6.73
CA GLU A 168 12.08 5.07 7.02
C GLU A 168 13.11 4.75 5.92
N GLY A 169 12.71 4.94 4.66
CA GLY A 169 13.57 4.80 3.49
C GLY A 169 13.22 3.62 2.57
N SER A 170 12.28 2.76 2.95
CA SER A 170 11.89 1.58 2.15
C SER A 170 10.81 1.85 1.09
N GLY A 171 10.18 3.03 1.11
CA GLY A 171 8.98 3.27 0.30
C GLY A 171 7.82 2.38 0.72
N GLU A 172 7.05 1.89 -0.24
CA GLU A 172 5.90 1.00 0.01
C GLU A 172 6.27 -0.49 0.20
N SER A 173 7.52 -0.87 -0.08
CA SER A 173 8.06 -2.23 0.14
C SER A 173 7.26 -3.38 -0.52
N GLY A 174 6.53 -3.15 -1.60
CA GLY A 174 5.68 -4.17 -2.26
C GLY A 174 4.35 -4.43 -1.55
N THR A 175 4.01 -3.63 -0.50
CA THR A 175 2.80 -3.85 0.29
C THR A 175 1.51 -3.56 -0.49
N TYR A 176 1.52 -2.64 -1.47
CA TYR A 176 0.32 -2.39 -2.29
C TYR A 176 -0.04 -3.61 -3.14
N SER A 177 0.95 -4.24 -3.76
CA SER A 177 0.74 -5.51 -4.48
C SER A 177 0.33 -6.65 -3.53
N ALA A 178 0.84 -6.64 -2.29
CA ALA A 178 0.44 -7.61 -1.28
C ALA A 178 -1.03 -7.44 -0.88
N ILE A 179 -1.52 -6.19 -0.69
CA ILE A 179 -2.94 -5.90 -0.44
C ILE A 179 -3.81 -6.36 -1.62
N THR A 180 -3.43 -6.03 -2.86
CA THR A 180 -4.15 -6.50 -4.07
C THR A 180 -4.28 -8.01 -4.10
N SER A 181 -3.20 -8.73 -3.75
CA SER A 181 -3.21 -10.19 -3.72
C SER A 181 -4.03 -10.75 -2.55
N TYR A 182 -4.11 -10.00 -1.45
CA TYR A 182 -4.81 -10.41 -0.24
C TYR A 182 -6.32 -10.17 -0.31
N LEU A 183 -6.73 -9.12 -1.01
CA LEU A 183 -8.12 -8.69 -1.21
C LEU A 183 -8.50 -8.79 -2.71
N PRO A 184 -8.59 -9.99 -3.28
CA PRO A 184 -8.72 -10.18 -4.73
C PRO A 184 -10.06 -9.65 -5.30
N ASP A 185 -11.06 -9.48 -4.45
CA ASP A 185 -12.38 -9.00 -4.84
C ASP A 185 -12.58 -7.49 -4.57
N ALA A 186 -11.53 -6.80 -4.09
CA ALA A 186 -11.48 -5.35 -3.93
C ALA A 186 -10.74 -4.69 -5.11
N GLN A 187 -11.11 -3.45 -5.42
CA GLN A 187 -10.32 -2.60 -6.31
C GLN A 187 -9.24 -1.86 -5.51
N VAL A 188 -7.99 -2.24 -5.64
CA VAL A 188 -6.88 -1.56 -4.95
C VAL A 188 -6.27 -0.52 -5.88
N LEU A 189 -6.28 0.74 -5.47
CA LEU A 189 -5.71 1.86 -6.22
C LEU A 189 -4.25 2.14 -5.83
N ASP A 190 -3.61 3.05 -6.57
CA ASP A 190 -2.27 3.51 -6.28
C ASP A 190 -2.22 4.28 -4.95
N GLY A 191 -1.30 3.87 -4.10
CA GLY A 191 -1.15 4.41 -2.75
C GLY A 191 -0.14 5.54 -2.64
N MET A 192 0.00 6.07 -1.42
CA MET A 192 0.98 7.10 -1.07
C MET A 192 1.93 6.63 0.03
N ALA A 193 3.25 6.77 -0.21
CA ALA A 193 4.28 6.46 0.77
C ALA A 193 4.93 7.75 1.29
N ILE A 194 4.96 7.96 2.60
CA ILE A 194 5.50 9.16 3.25
C ILE A 194 6.58 8.75 4.26
N GLN A 195 7.74 9.41 4.21
CA GLN A 195 8.77 9.16 5.22
C GLN A 195 8.32 9.62 6.60
N GLY A 196 8.57 8.82 7.66
CA GLY A 196 8.10 9.10 9.01
C GLY A 196 8.53 10.46 9.54
N LYS A 197 9.78 10.88 9.30
CA LYS A 197 10.22 12.23 9.65
C LYS A 197 9.38 13.31 8.96
N THR A 198 9.08 13.15 7.68
CA THR A 198 8.23 14.06 6.90
C THR A 198 6.81 14.09 7.45
N ALA A 199 6.28 12.92 7.86
CA ALA A 199 4.98 12.83 8.53
C ALA A 199 4.97 13.53 9.90
N GLN A 200 6.05 13.49 10.67
CA GLN A 200 6.15 14.20 11.96
C GLN A 200 6.27 15.72 11.79
N GLU A 201 7.03 16.19 10.82
CA GLU A 201 7.15 17.62 10.51
C GLU A 201 5.87 18.17 9.91
N PHE A 202 5.16 17.40 9.18
CA PHE A 202 3.90 17.63 8.48
C PHE A 202 3.74 19.07 7.94
N SER A 203 4.73 19.50 7.19
CA SER A 203 4.84 20.85 6.64
C SER A 203 3.70 21.16 5.65
N SER A 204 3.55 22.45 5.30
CA SER A 204 2.61 22.85 4.24
C SER A 204 2.86 22.14 2.91
N ASP A 205 4.13 21.84 2.59
CA ASP A 205 4.49 21.15 1.36
C ASP A 205 4.05 19.67 1.42
N THR A 206 4.17 19.03 2.60
CA THR A 206 3.66 17.67 2.83
C THR A 206 2.15 17.62 2.72
N GLN A 207 1.45 18.58 3.34
CA GLN A 207 0.00 18.70 3.22
C GLN A 207 -0.44 18.91 1.77
N GLN A 208 0.28 19.74 1.03
CA GLN A 208 -0.02 19.96 -0.39
C GLN A 208 0.19 18.68 -1.21
N ALA A 209 1.26 17.93 -0.96
CA ALA A 209 1.50 16.66 -1.64
C ALA A 209 0.40 15.61 -1.37
N VAL A 210 -0.14 15.57 -0.13
CA VAL A 210 -1.29 14.71 0.18
C VAL A 210 -2.54 15.17 -0.59
N ARG A 211 -2.83 16.47 -0.62
CA ARG A 211 -3.96 17.01 -1.42
C ARG A 211 -3.83 16.70 -2.89
N ASP A 212 -2.65 16.96 -3.48
CA ASP A 212 -2.40 16.68 -4.91
C ASP A 212 -2.60 15.18 -5.24
N TRP A 213 -2.25 14.30 -4.31
CA TRP A 213 -2.52 12.87 -4.45
C TRP A 213 -4.03 12.56 -4.35
N LEU A 214 -4.74 13.14 -3.38
CA LEU A 214 -6.20 12.97 -3.25
C LEU A 214 -6.94 13.54 -4.46
N ASP A 215 -6.56 14.74 -4.94
CA ASP A 215 -7.12 15.33 -6.17
C ASP A 215 -6.91 14.43 -7.39
N GLY A 216 -5.73 13.78 -7.48
CA GLY A 216 -5.41 12.79 -8.51
C GLY A 216 -6.28 11.52 -8.47
N LEU A 217 -6.85 11.20 -7.30
CA LEU A 217 -7.81 10.11 -7.08
C LEU A 217 -9.27 10.56 -7.24
N GLY A 218 -9.53 11.86 -7.45
CA GLY A 218 -10.86 12.41 -7.65
C GLY A 218 -11.62 12.81 -6.37
N PHE A 219 -10.89 13.09 -5.26
CA PHE A 219 -11.46 13.62 -4.02
C PHE A 219 -11.39 15.14 -3.94
#